data_ffb1afb8f4ca99fae5829d3a7f483313
#
_entry.id   ffb1afb8f4ca99fae5829d3a7f483313
#
_cell.length_a   1.000
_cell.length_b   1.000
_cell.length_c   1.000
_cell.angle_alpha   90.00
_cell.angle_beta   90.00
_cell.angle_gamma   90.00
#
_symmetry.space_group_name_H-M   'P 1'
#
loop_
_entity.id
_entity.type
_entity.pdbx_description
1 polymer ?
#
loop_
_entity_poly.entity_id
_entity_poly.type
_entity_poly.pdbx_seq_one_letter_code
_entity_poly.pdbx_strand_id
1 'polypeptide(L)'
;MVGTLVAGATSGHLLYPAWLAWRTRGGRGRVTEPPGPTAPNGPPGLTVLVPAFREAGVIAGKVDDLRANGYPGPLEILVVADGDPETADAAERAGARVLTGEERLGKSRALNWGFAATDTPIVVLSDANNRLTPGALALMVEHFTDPQVGAVAGEKLEDDGGGGESLYWRFESWLKRREDRLGTTIGLVGELAAIRADAWRPIPDDVVNDDFWVALDVIEQGYRVAYEPGARALDPAAESLGAQWERRTRIVSGGLQVLARRRRQLRPSAGLVAAELWGHRLVRLTVSPLSHLTLLALSATKMRSSALARAFLVANLFAGVGLVTGARGAGSPAKDASTGAGPRRLLAVALAGSGQVIFLQAVALGGMVRYARGDRPTLWSTAER
;
A
#
# COMPACT_ATOMS: atom_id res chain seq x y z
N MET A 1 -22.53 -4.99 -25.49
CA MET A 1 -21.23 -4.29 -25.58
C MET A 1 -21.12 -3.12 -24.57
N VAL A 2 -21.98 -2.06 -24.62
CA VAL A 2 -21.86 -0.94 -23.66
C VAL A 2 -22.01 -1.41 -22.19
N GLY A 3 -23.02 -2.24 -21.88
CA GLY A 3 -23.20 -2.80 -20.53
C GLY A 3 -21.99 -3.59 -20.03
N THR A 4 -21.34 -4.35 -20.89
CA THR A 4 -20.10 -5.10 -20.55
C THR A 4 -18.95 -4.15 -20.22
N LEU A 5 -18.80 -3.06 -20.96
CA LEU A 5 -17.77 -2.04 -20.71
C LEU A 5 -18.04 -1.28 -19.42
N VAL A 6 -19.30 -0.94 -19.12
CA VAL A 6 -19.66 -0.32 -17.83
C VAL A 6 -19.36 -1.27 -16.67
N ALA A 7 -19.76 -2.54 -16.81
CA ALA A 7 -19.42 -3.55 -15.81
C ALA A 7 -17.90 -3.69 -15.64
N GLY A 8 -17.14 -3.72 -16.74
CA GLY A 8 -15.68 -3.76 -16.71
C GLY A 8 -15.06 -2.54 -16.01
N ALA A 9 -15.49 -1.33 -16.38
CA ALA A 9 -14.98 -0.09 -15.80
C ALA A 9 -15.24 0.03 -14.29
N THR A 10 -16.32 -0.54 -13.80
CA THR A 10 -16.75 -0.45 -12.40
C THR A 10 -16.39 -1.67 -11.56
N SER A 11 -16.05 -2.82 -12.18
CA SER A 11 -15.93 -4.10 -11.49
C SER A 11 -14.92 -4.10 -10.34
N GLY A 12 -13.73 -3.58 -10.54
CA GLY A 12 -12.71 -3.51 -9.49
C GLY A 12 -13.00 -2.50 -8.38
N HIS A 13 -13.85 -1.51 -8.63
CA HIS A 13 -14.16 -0.45 -7.68
C HIS A 13 -15.53 -0.60 -7.01
N LEU A 14 -16.45 -1.36 -7.59
CA LEU A 14 -17.81 -1.56 -7.07
C LEU A 14 -18.17 -3.04 -6.86
N LEU A 15 -17.98 -3.89 -7.87
CA LEU A 15 -18.45 -5.27 -7.80
C LEU A 15 -17.63 -6.11 -6.81
N TYR A 16 -16.30 -6.00 -6.83
CA TYR A 16 -15.45 -6.69 -5.87
C TYR A 16 -15.67 -6.19 -4.43
N PRO A 17 -15.69 -4.89 -4.14
CA PRO A 17 -16.05 -4.38 -2.82
C PRO A 17 -17.46 -4.80 -2.36
N ALA A 18 -18.44 -4.80 -3.26
CA ALA A 18 -19.79 -5.27 -2.94
C ALA A 18 -19.82 -6.76 -2.59
N TRP A 19 -19.07 -7.60 -3.34
CA TRP A 19 -18.89 -9.01 -3.05
C TRP A 19 -18.23 -9.22 -1.68
N LEU A 20 -17.15 -8.48 -1.36
CA LEU A 20 -16.51 -8.52 -0.04
C LEU A 20 -17.49 -8.12 1.07
N ALA A 21 -18.23 -7.02 0.85
CA ALA A 21 -19.24 -6.55 1.81
C ALA A 21 -20.32 -7.62 2.07
N TRP A 22 -20.77 -8.29 1.02
CA TRP A 22 -21.74 -9.38 1.14
C TRP A 22 -21.17 -10.60 1.86
N ARG A 23 -19.96 -11.04 1.50
CA ARG A 23 -19.29 -12.21 2.10
C ARG A 23 -18.98 -12.00 3.59
N THR A 24 -18.71 -10.79 4.01
CA THR A 24 -18.36 -10.45 5.41
C THR A 24 -19.53 -9.93 6.24
N ARG A 25 -20.77 -9.97 5.71
CA ARG A 25 -21.98 -9.59 6.46
C ARG A 25 -22.28 -10.60 7.57
N GLY A 26 -22.77 -10.09 8.72
CA GLY A 26 -23.27 -10.91 9.81
C GLY A 26 -22.21 -11.72 10.55
N GLY A 27 -20.97 -11.20 10.63
CA GLY A 27 -19.89 -11.90 11.34
C GLY A 27 -19.39 -13.16 10.62
N ARG A 28 -19.80 -13.40 9.38
CA ARG A 28 -19.27 -14.46 8.54
C ARG A 28 -17.83 -14.09 8.14
N GLY A 29 -16.88 -14.74 8.73
CA GLY A 29 -15.45 -14.53 8.57
C GLY A 29 -14.74 -14.87 9.87
N ARG A 30 -13.45 -15.19 9.80
CA ARG A 30 -12.63 -15.23 11.00
C ARG A 30 -12.64 -13.82 11.58
N VAL A 31 -13.24 -13.63 12.74
CA VAL A 31 -12.93 -12.47 13.56
C VAL A 31 -11.54 -12.80 14.09
N THR A 32 -10.52 -12.13 13.59
CA THR A 32 -9.26 -12.03 14.30
C THR A 32 -9.56 -11.18 15.54
N GLU A 33 -10.05 -11.83 16.61
CA GLU A 33 -9.92 -11.23 17.92
C GLU A 33 -8.43 -10.99 18.11
N PRO A 34 -8.02 -9.81 18.62
CA PRO A 34 -6.64 -9.63 19.02
C PRO A 34 -6.30 -10.82 19.91
N PRO A 35 -5.22 -11.55 19.63
CA PRO A 35 -4.85 -12.71 20.43
C PRO A 35 -4.77 -12.28 21.86
N GLY A 36 -5.26 -13.13 22.75
CA GLY A 36 -5.23 -12.90 24.19
C GLY A 36 -3.81 -12.67 24.69
N PRO A 37 -3.65 -12.28 25.95
CA PRO A 37 -2.39 -11.77 26.50
C PRO A 37 -1.21 -12.72 26.25
N THR A 38 -0.12 -12.12 25.80
CA THR A 38 1.26 -12.59 25.61
C THR A 38 1.60 -14.04 25.97
N ALA A 39 2.35 -14.68 25.08
CA ALA A 39 2.97 -15.98 25.29
C ALA A 39 3.57 -16.14 26.71
N PRO A 40 3.55 -17.36 27.28
CA PRO A 40 4.03 -17.63 28.65
C PRO A 40 5.44 -17.14 28.95
N ASN A 41 6.25 -16.88 27.92
CA ASN A 41 7.67 -16.48 28.03
C ASN A 41 7.90 -14.96 27.79
N GLY A 42 6.85 -14.14 27.83
CA GLY A 42 6.94 -12.71 27.51
C GLY A 42 6.95 -12.41 26.00
N PRO A 43 7.01 -11.11 25.62
CA PRO A 43 7.03 -10.70 24.23
C PRO A 43 8.33 -11.15 23.55
N PRO A 44 8.26 -11.67 22.29
CA PRO A 44 9.43 -12.15 21.56
C PRO A 44 10.42 -11.03 21.24
N GLY A 45 11.66 -11.38 20.90
CA GLY A 45 12.62 -10.44 20.32
C GLY A 45 12.12 -9.93 18.96
N LEU A 46 12.32 -8.64 18.72
CA LEU A 46 11.88 -7.95 17.52
C LEU A 46 13.02 -7.15 16.90
N THR A 47 13.24 -7.29 15.59
CA THR A 47 14.09 -6.37 14.82
C THR A 47 13.21 -5.48 13.97
N VAL A 48 13.38 -4.15 14.07
CA VAL A 48 12.82 -3.21 13.09
C VAL A 48 13.88 -2.92 12.05
N LEU A 49 13.64 -3.36 10.83
CA LEU A 49 14.51 -3.18 9.67
C LEU A 49 14.09 -1.94 8.88
N VAL A 50 15.00 -0.98 8.78
CA VAL A 50 14.80 0.30 8.09
C VAL A 50 15.76 0.38 6.91
N PRO A 51 15.31 0.10 5.66
CA PRO A 51 16.11 0.38 4.49
C PRO A 51 16.13 1.89 4.25
N ALA A 52 17.32 2.48 4.06
CA ALA A 52 17.50 3.92 3.95
C ALA A 52 18.48 4.29 2.82
N PHE A 53 18.17 5.36 2.07
CA PHE A 53 19.04 5.95 1.06
C PHE A 53 18.82 7.45 0.99
N ARG A 54 19.87 8.25 1.24
CA ARG A 54 19.84 9.73 1.33
C ARG A 54 18.82 10.23 2.37
N GLU A 55 18.85 9.63 3.55
CA GLU A 55 17.91 9.91 4.63
C GLU A 55 18.61 10.37 5.93
N ALA A 56 19.84 10.87 5.83
CA ALA A 56 20.61 11.37 6.95
C ALA A 56 19.83 12.41 7.80
N GLY A 57 18.99 13.23 7.14
CA GLY A 57 18.20 14.27 7.82
C GLY A 57 17.01 13.77 8.65
N VAL A 58 16.54 12.52 8.42
CA VAL A 58 15.33 11.99 9.07
C VAL A 58 15.60 10.75 9.89
N ILE A 59 16.68 10.00 9.61
CA ILE A 59 16.94 8.69 10.21
C ILE A 59 17.07 8.71 11.73
N ALA A 60 17.68 9.75 12.28
CA ALA A 60 17.81 9.90 13.74
C ALA A 60 16.44 10.01 14.42
N GLY A 61 15.54 10.85 13.86
CA GLY A 61 14.17 10.97 14.34
C GLY A 61 13.37 9.68 14.21
N LYS A 62 13.66 8.85 13.18
CA LYS A 62 13.06 7.53 13.03
C LYS A 62 13.52 6.57 14.12
N VAL A 63 14.81 6.53 14.43
CA VAL A 63 15.35 5.70 15.51
C VAL A 63 14.72 6.06 16.85
N ASP A 64 14.56 7.37 17.14
CA ASP A 64 13.91 7.85 18.35
C ASP A 64 12.42 7.47 18.41
N ASP A 65 11.68 7.60 17.28
CA ASP A 65 10.28 7.19 17.15
C ASP A 65 10.10 5.70 17.45
N LEU A 66 10.98 4.86 16.93
CA LEU A 66 10.93 3.42 17.13
C LEU A 66 11.22 3.04 18.61
N ARG A 67 12.17 3.70 19.27
CA ARG A 67 12.45 3.49 20.70
C ARG A 67 11.29 3.95 21.59
N ALA A 68 10.68 5.08 21.22
CA ALA A 68 9.54 5.63 21.94
C ALA A 68 8.22 4.86 21.69
N ASN A 69 8.21 3.88 20.78
CA ASN A 69 6.99 3.15 20.41
C ASN A 69 6.40 2.32 21.56
N GLY A 70 7.21 1.97 22.58
CA GLY A 70 6.75 1.27 23.78
C GLY A 70 6.61 -0.24 23.60
N TYR A 71 7.38 -0.86 22.71
CA TYR A 71 7.44 -2.31 22.61
C TYR A 71 7.99 -2.93 23.90
N PRO A 72 7.27 -3.88 24.55
CA PRO A 72 7.64 -4.37 25.90
C PRO A 72 8.72 -5.45 25.88
N GLY A 73 9.13 -5.96 24.73
CA GLY A 73 10.16 -6.99 24.58
C GLY A 73 11.51 -6.45 24.09
N PRO A 74 12.48 -7.35 23.88
CA PRO A 74 13.76 -6.97 23.27
C PRO A 74 13.55 -6.37 21.89
N LEU A 75 14.05 -5.16 21.67
CA LEU A 75 13.92 -4.41 20.43
C LEU A 75 15.30 -4.08 19.85
N GLU A 76 15.57 -4.55 18.64
CA GLU A 76 16.71 -4.15 17.82
C GLU A 76 16.23 -3.23 16.71
N ILE A 77 16.96 -2.14 16.46
CA ILE A 77 16.75 -1.26 15.30
C ILE A 77 17.92 -1.46 14.37
N LEU A 78 17.65 -2.00 13.18
CA LEU A 78 18.63 -2.28 12.15
C LEU A 78 18.39 -1.37 10.94
N VAL A 79 19.33 -0.48 10.65
CA VAL A 79 19.30 0.39 9.48
C VAL A 79 20.20 -0.22 8.40
N VAL A 80 19.67 -0.38 7.19
CA VAL A 80 20.47 -0.73 6.01
C VAL A 80 20.63 0.53 5.15
N ALA A 81 21.79 1.19 5.29
CA ALA A 81 22.14 2.38 4.54
C ALA A 81 22.71 1.97 3.16
N ASP A 82 21.88 2.08 2.12
CA ASP A 82 22.11 1.54 0.79
C ASP A 82 23.12 2.38 -0.03
N GLY A 83 24.42 2.14 0.20
CA GLY A 83 25.49 2.89 -0.45
C GLY A 83 25.52 4.40 -0.07
N ASP A 84 25.14 4.71 1.18
CA ASP A 84 25.02 6.09 1.66
C ASP A 84 25.67 6.27 3.05
N PRO A 85 26.97 6.64 3.07
CA PRO A 85 27.70 6.81 4.32
C PRO A 85 27.12 7.88 5.26
N GLU A 86 26.54 8.96 4.72
CA GLU A 86 25.98 10.05 5.55
C GLU A 86 24.76 9.54 6.36
N THR A 87 23.91 8.74 5.73
CA THR A 87 22.78 8.07 6.40
C THR A 87 23.27 7.03 7.41
N ALA A 88 24.32 6.26 7.06
CA ALA A 88 24.93 5.30 7.96
C ALA A 88 25.45 5.97 9.24
N ASP A 89 26.27 7.00 9.09
CA ASP A 89 26.85 7.77 10.21
C ASP A 89 25.76 8.40 11.09
N ALA A 90 24.68 8.92 10.49
CA ALA A 90 23.56 9.50 11.24
C ALA A 90 22.80 8.43 12.04
N ALA A 91 22.59 7.26 11.47
CA ALA A 91 21.90 6.14 12.12
C ALA A 91 22.75 5.55 13.29
N GLU A 92 24.08 5.42 13.09
CA GLU A 92 25.00 4.97 14.15
C GLU A 92 25.04 5.96 15.32
N ARG A 93 25.16 7.27 15.04
CA ARG A 93 25.08 8.30 16.08
C ARG A 93 23.76 8.27 16.85
N ALA A 94 22.66 7.92 16.19
CA ALA A 94 21.37 7.71 16.84
C ALA A 94 21.32 6.38 17.61
N GLY A 95 22.35 5.53 17.53
CA GLY A 95 22.50 4.27 18.26
C GLY A 95 21.73 3.10 17.63
N ALA A 96 21.42 3.13 16.35
CA ALA A 96 20.96 1.96 15.61
C ALA A 96 22.14 1.06 15.27
N ARG A 97 21.85 -0.26 15.08
CA ARG A 97 22.77 -1.14 14.36
C ARG A 97 22.70 -0.81 12.88
N VAL A 98 23.85 -0.70 12.21
CA VAL A 98 23.89 -0.29 10.81
C VAL A 98 24.58 -1.34 9.95
N LEU A 99 24.00 -1.60 8.79
CA LEU A 99 24.64 -2.27 7.66
C LEU A 99 24.83 -1.24 6.54
N THR A 100 26.03 -1.12 6.04
CA THR A 100 26.34 -0.23 4.91
C THR A 100 27.36 -0.88 4.00
N GLY A 101 27.33 -0.55 2.72
CA GLY A 101 28.27 -0.99 1.71
C GLY A 101 28.67 0.17 0.82
N GLU A 102 29.65 -0.03 -0.05
CA GLU A 102 30.14 1.01 -0.98
C GLU A 102 29.17 1.25 -2.14
N GLU A 103 28.45 0.21 -2.56
CA GLU A 103 27.56 0.25 -3.72
C GLU A 103 26.09 0.34 -3.30
N ARG A 104 25.32 1.03 -4.12
CA ARG A 104 23.88 1.09 -4.02
C ARG A 104 23.26 -0.20 -4.56
N LEU A 105 22.55 -0.95 -3.70
CA LEU A 105 22.01 -2.27 -4.00
C LEU A 105 20.54 -2.24 -4.47
N GLY A 106 19.77 -1.24 -4.02
CA GLY A 106 18.33 -1.17 -4.20
C GLY A 106 17.54 -1.85 -3.07
N LYS A 107 16.25 -1.48 -2.93
CA LYS A 107 15.43 -1.83 -1.76
C LYS A 107 15.34 -3.35 -1.53
N SER A 108 15.08 -4.15 -2.57
CA SER A 108 14.96 -5.60 -2.44
C SER A 108 16.22 -6.24 -1.87
N ARG A 109 17.41 -5.84 -2.37
CA ARG A 109 18.69 -6.35 -1.86
C ARG A 109 19.01 -5.84 -0.46
N ALA A 110 18.69 -4.57 -0.16
CA ALA A 110 18.84 -4.02 1.18
C ALA A 110 17.97 -4.78 2.20
N LEU A 111 16.72 -5.10 1.85
CA LEU A 111 15.85 -5.93 2.69
C LEU A 111 16.40 -7.34 2.87
N ASN A 112 16.86 -8.01 1.79
CA ASN A 112 17.46 -9.33 1.87
C ASN A 112 18.69 -9.35 2.78
N TRP A 113 19.54 -8.34 2.67
CA TRP A 113 20.72 -8.20 3.51
C TRP A 113 20.38 -8.00 4.97
N GLY A 114 19.39 -7.11 5.27
CA GLY A 114 18.91 -6.88 6.61
C GLY A 114 18.33 -8.15 7.24
N PHE A 115 17.47 -8.89 6.53
CA PHE A 115 16.93 -10.15 7.03
C PHE A 115 18.01 -11.21 7.31
N ALA A 116 19.00 -11.32 6.44
CA ALA A 116 20.11 -12.26 6.64
C ALA A 116 20.98 -11.92 7.86
N ALA A 117 20.92 -10.69 8.35
CA ALA A 117 21.68 -10.21 9.50
C ALA A 117 20.87 -10.18 10.81
N THR A 118 19.62 -10.63 10.81
CA THR A 118 18.74 -10.64 11.99
C THR A 118 18.63 -12.04 12.59
N ASP A 119 18.62 -12.11 13.93
CA ASP A 119 18.45 -13.37 14.68
C ASP A 119 17.11 -13.40 15.45
N THR A 120 16.27 -12.37 15.31
CA THR A 120 14.97 -12.30 16.00
C THR A 120 13.90 -13.07 15.26
N PRO A 121 12.90 -13.66 15.96
CA PRO A 121 11.86 -14.44 15.32
C PRO A 121 10.88 -13.61 14.49
N ILE A 122 10.83 -12.29 14.69
CA ILE A 122 9.95 -11.37 13.99
C ILE A 122 10.77 -10.16 13.52
N VAL A 123 10.57 -9.79 12.26
CA VAL A 123 11.17 -8.59 11.66
C VAL A 123 10.05 -7.66 11.20
N VAL A 124 10.10 -6.41 11.64
CA VAL A 124 9.20 -5.34 11.18
C VAL A 124 9.91 -4.49 10.15
N LEU A 125 9.33 -4.34 8.98
CA LEU A 125 9.77 -3.41 7.96
C LEU A 125 9.15 -2.04 8.24
N SER A 126 9.95 -0.98 8.19
CA SER A 126 9.48 0.39 8.27
C SER A 126 10.36 1.33 7.45
N ASP A 127 9.73 2.24 6.70
CA ASP A 127 10.47 3.27 5.96
C ASP A 127 11.03 4.34 6.92
N ALA A 128 12.11 5.01 6.55
CA ALA A 128 12.80 5.98 7.40
C ALA A 128 12.01 7.29 7.64
N ASN A 129 11.13 7.66 6.71
CA ASN A 129 10.43 8.94 6.70
C ASN A 129 9.05 8.94 7.38
N ASN A 130 8.53 7.79 7.77
CA ASN A 130 7.24 7.69 8.45
C ASN A 130 7.39 7.69 9.98
N ARG A 131 6.28 7.94 10.68
CA ARG A 131 6.17 7.79 12.14
C ARG A 131 5.15 6.73 12.47
N LEU A 132 5.41 5.97 13.53
CA LEU A 132 4.48 4.95 13.99
C LEU A 132 3.62 5.48 15.13
N THR A 133 2.34 5.06 15.16
CA THR A 133 1.51 5.32 16.35
C THR A 133 2.07 4.57 17.56
N PRO A 134 1.96 5.15 18.77
CA PRO A 134 2.40 4.48 20.01
C PRO A 134 1.80 3.07 20.15
N GLY A 135 2.63 2.10 20.51
CA GLY A 135 2.21 0.70 20.66
C GLY A 135 2.00 -0.08 19.35
N ALA A 136 2.23 0.52 18.18
CA ALA A 136 2.04 -0.15 16.89
C ALA A 136 2.84 -1.45 16.77
N LEU A 137 4.08 -1.47 17.25
CA LEU A 137 4.93 -2.67 17.21
C LEU A 137 4.34 -3.82 18.04
N ALA A 138 3.81 -3.54 19.23
CA ALA A 138 3.17 -4.55 20.08
C ALA A 138 1.93 -5.13 19.40
N LEU A 139 1.05 -4.28 18.86
CA LEU A 139 -0.14 -4.70 18.12
C LEU A 139 0.20 -5.63 16.94
N MET A 140 1.26 -5.32 16.18
CA MET A 140 1.70 -6.17 15.07
C MET A 140 2.18 -7.54 15.55
N VAL A 141 2.95 -7.56 16.65
CA VAL A 141 3.59 -8.79 17.16
C VAL A 141 2.56 -9.73 17.78
N GLU A 142 1.49 -9.23 18.38
CA GLU A 142 0.41 -10.03 18.98
C GLU A 142 -0.20 -11.03 17.99
N HIS A 143 -0.29 -10.71 16.72
CA HIS A 143 -0.82 -11.60 15.68
C HIS A 143 -0.01 -12.90 15.50
N PHE A 144 1.28 -12.90 15.85
CA PHE A 144 2.15 -14.07 15.68
C PHE A 144 1.97 -15.14 16.76
N THR A 145 1.08 -14.93 17.73
CA THR A 145 0.59 -15.99 18.62
C THR A 145 -0.22 -17.05 17.85
N ASP A 146 -0.84 -16.66 16.71
CA ASP A 146 -1.40 -17.60 15.75
C ASP A 146 -0.26 -18.14 14.84
N PRO A 147 0.07 -19.44 14.90
CA PRO A 147 1.13 -20.01 14.09
C PRO A 147 0.84 -19.99 12.55
N GLN A 148 -0.41 -19.76 12.17
CA GLN A 148 -0.79 -19.61 10.77
C GLN A 148 -0.46 -18.21 10.21
N VAL A 149 -0.16 -17.23 11.06
CA VAL A 149 0.23 -15.88 10.63
C VAL A 149 1.71 -15.86 10.28
N GLY A 150 2.02 -15.65 9.01
CA GLY A 150 3.38 -15.48 8.51
C GLY A 150 3.77 -14.00 8.34
N ALA A 151 2.79 -13.13 8.12
CA ALA A 151 3.02 -11.69 8.04
C ALA A 151 1.79 -10.89 8.51
N VAL A 152 2.03 -9.64 8.90
CA VAL A 152 1.00 -8.68 9.34
C VAL A 152 1.19 -7.37 8.59
N ALA A 153 0.14 -6.87 7.96
CA ALA A 153 0.11 -5.55 7.35
C ALA A 153 -0.43 -4.51 8.34
N GLY A 154 0.29 -3.43 8.56
CA GLY A 154 -0.23 -2.25 9.27
C GLY A 154 -1.13 -1.39 8.38
N GLU A 155 -1.57 -0.26 8.93
CA GLU A 155 -2.34 0.77 8.23
C GLU A 155 -1.45 1.95 7.86
N LYS A 156 -1.50 2.37 6.59
CA LYS A 156 -0.90 3.62 6.15
C LYS A 156 -1.89 4.76 6.28
N LEU A 157 -1.49 5.85 6.91
CA LEU A 157 -2.21 7.12 6.94
C LEU A 157 -1.31 8.23 6.40
N GLU A 158 -1.91 9.20 5.72
CA GLU A 158 -1.24 10.42 5.32
C GLU A 158 -1.57 11.55 6.30
N ASP A 159 -0.58 12.35 6.64
CA ASP A 159 -0.65 13.38 7.69
C ASP A 159 -1.32 14.69 7.21
N ASP A 160 -1.98 14.72 6.06
CA ASP A 160 -2.52 15.94 5.43
C ASP A 160 -4.01 16.19 5.61
N GLY A 161 -4.69 15.34 6.36
CA GLY A 161 -6.05 15.63 6.86
C GLY A 161 -7.18 15.67 5.86
N GLY A 162 -7.09 15.14 4.61
CA GLY A 162 -8.35 14.93 3.90
C GLY A 162 -8.40 15.10 2.39
N GLY A 163 -7.31 15.02 1.68
CA GLY A 163 -7.28 15.01 0.21
C GLY A 163 -7.83 13.73 -0.43
N GLY A 164 -7.89 13.69 -1.76
CA GLY A 164 -8.34 12.50 -2.52
C GLY A 164 -7.48 11.26 -2.26
N GLU A 165 -6.21 11.43 -1.90
CA GLU A 165 -5.30 10.34 -1.55
C GLU A 165 -5.69 9.70 -0.21
N SER A 166 -6.10 10.48 0.77
CA SER A 166 -6.66 9.98 2.04
C SER A 166 -7.90 9.11 1.83
N LEU A 167 -8.80 9.46 0.89
CA LEU A 167 -9.95 8.63 0.53
C LEU A 167 -9.52 7.30 -0.10
N TYR A 168 -8.47 7.32 -0.93
CA TYR A 168 -7.91 6.10 -1.51
C TYR A 168 -7.36 5.16 -0.43
N TRP A 169 -6.55 5.65 0.51
CA TRP A 169 -6.00 4.83 1.58
C TRP A 169 -7.08 4.29 2.52
N ARG A 170 -8.10 5.08 2.84
CA ARG A 170 -9.27 4.59 3.59
C ARG A 170 -10.02 3.47 2.86
N PHE A 171 -10.12 3.54 1.54
CA PHE A 171 -10.71 2.48 0.74
C PHE A 171 -9.84 1.21 0.71
N GLU A 172 -8.51 1.34 0.55
CA GLU A 172 -7.57 0.21 0.64
C GLU A 172 -7.61 -0.46 2.02
N SER A 173 -7.62 0.33 3.10
CA SER A 173 -7.76 -0.17 4.47
C SER A 173 -9.08 -0.92 4.67
N TRP A 174 -10.17 -0.40 4.09
CA TRP A 174 -11.47 -1.05 4.14
C TRP A 174 -11.46 -2.41 3.39
N LEU A 175 -10.79 -2.51 2.25
CA LEU A 175 -10.62 -3.77 1.51
C LEU A 175 -9.81 -4.78 2.33
N LYS A 176 -8.61 -4.39 2.80
CA LYS A 176 -7.72 -5.26 3.60
C LYS A 176 -8.42 -5.80 4.85
N ARG A 177 -9.18 -4.94 5.55
CA ARG A 177 -9.94 -5.31 6.74
C ARG A 177 -11.01 -6.38 6.45
N ARG A 178 -11.57 -6.39 5.25
CA ARG A 178 -12.56 -7.39 4.84
C ARG A 178 -11.91 -8.66 4.27
N GLU A 179 -10.82 -8.53 3.56
CA GLU A 179 -10.01 -9.66 3.09
C GLU A 179 -9.47 -10.46 4.27
N ASP A 180 -8.88 -9.79 5.27
CA ASP A 180 -8.41 -10.43 6.50
C ASP A 180 -9.53 -11.21 7.22
N ARG A 181 -10.75 -10.67 7.29
CA ARG A 181 -11.93 -11.40 7.82
C ARG A 181 -12.27 -12.66 7.04
N LEU A 182 -11.95 -12.73 5.76
CA LEU A 182 -12.14 -13.93 4.94
C LEU A 182 -11.01 -14.96 5.09
N GLY A 183 -9.88 -14.56 5.67
CA GLY A 183 -8.77 -15.44 5.99
C GLY A 183 -7.39 -14.85 5.78
N THR A 184 -7.18 -14.03 4.75
CA THR A 184 -5.89 -13.39 4.47
C THR A 184 -6.12 -12.11 3.67
N THR A 185 -5.22 -11.14 3.77
CA THR A 185 -5.13 -10.06 2.78
C THR A 185 -3.97 -10.30 1.83
N ILE A 186 -4.10 -9.85 0.58
CA ILE A 186 -3.09 -10.08 -0.47
C ILE A 186 -2.02 -8.99 -0.53
N GLY A 187 -1.97 -8.04 0.39
CA GLY A 187 -1.02 -6.94 0.32
C GLY A 187 -0.50 -6.51 1.67
N LEU A 188 0.82 -6.44 1.79
CA LEU A 188 1.49 -5.76 2.88
C LEU A 188 1.48 -4.24 2.63
N VAL A 189 1.98 -3.49 3.59
CA VAL A 189 2.22 -2.04 3.54
C VAL A 189 3.71 -1.85 3.75
N GLY A 190 4.40 -1.37 2.72
CA GLY A 190 5.87 -1.23 2.76
C GLY A 190 6.38 -0.32 3.89
N GLU A 191 5.53 0.59 4.33
CA GLU A 191 5.80 1.53 5.43
C GLU A 191 5.66 0.90 6.82
N LEU A 192 4.89 -0.19 6.94
CA LEU A 192 4.72 -0.94 8.20
C LEU A 192 4.21 -2.36 7.91
N ALA A 193 5.11 -3.32 7.96
CA ALA A 193 4.79 -4.75 7.82
C ALA A 193 5.64 -5.57 8.79
N ALA A 194 5.03 -6.52 9.50
CA ALA A 194 5.76 -7.48 10.32
C ALA A 194 5.78 -8.83 9.60
N ILE A 195 6.89 -9.55 9.68
CA ILE A 195 7.09 -10.82 8.98
C ILE A 195 7.77 -11.78 9.97
N ARG A 196 7.27 -13.00 10.02
CA ARG A 196 7.93 -14.11 10.71
C ARG A 196 9.26 -14.43 10.01
N ALA A 197 10.36 -14.49 10.74
CA ALA A 197 11.68 -14.64 10.15
C ALA A 197 11.82 -15.92 9.32
N ASP A 198 11.22 -17.03 9.76
CA ASP A 198 11.24 -18.31 9.05
C ASP A 198 10.32 -18.34 7.81
N ALA A 199 9.40 -17.39 7.68
CA ALA A 199 8.59 -17.21 6.47
C ALA A 199 9.26 -16.32 5.42
N TRP A 200 10.41 -15.71 5.73
CA TRP A 200 11.12 -14.88 4.77
C TRP A 200 11.81 -15.74 3.71
N ARG A 201 11.63 -15.33 2.46
CA ARG A 201 12.45 -15.80 1.32
C ARG A 201 13.02 -14.60 0.58
N PRO A 202 14.27 -14.69 0.12
CA PRO A 202 14.90 -13.59 -0.59
C PRO A 202 14.06 -13.08 -1.76
N ILE A 203 13.89 -11.77 -1.82
CA ILE A 203 13.22 -11.09 -2.92
C ILE A 203 14.16 -11.06 -4.12
N PRO A 204 13.73 -11.44 -5.34
CA PRO A 204 14.54 -11.25 -6.54
C PRO A 204 14.92 -9.78 -6.75
N ASP A 205 16.16 -9.53 -7.16
CA ASP A 205 16.73 -8.16 -7.26
C ASP A 205 15.98 -7.23 -8.21
N ASP A 206 15.27 -7.77 -9.19
CA ASP A 206 14.53 -7.02 -10.19
C ASP A 206 13.02 -6.85 -9.85
N VAL A 207 12.60 -7.20 -8.65
CA VAL A 207 11.23 -6.95 -8.17
C VAL A 207 11.07 -5.48 -7.79
N VAL A 208 10.07 -4.84 -8.38
CA VAL A 208 9.76 -3.42 -8.16
C VAL A 208 8.79 -3.20 -6.99
N ASN A 209 7.89 -4.15 -6.78
CA ASN A 209 6.87 -4.11 -5.73
C ASN A 209 7.14 -5.22 -4.72
N ASP A 210 8.04 -4.92 -3.79
CA ASP A 210 8.56 -5.82 -2.77
C ASP A 210 7.50 -6.26 -1.76
N ASP A 211 6.66 -5.35 -1.27
CA ASP A 211 5.60 -5.62 -0.31
C ASP A 211 4.55 -6.59 -0.86
N PHE A 212 4.14 -6.40 -2.10
CA PHE A 212 3.22 -7.31 -2.77
C PHE A 212 3.86 -8.67 -3.07
N TRP A 213 5.15 -8.68 -3.45
CA TRP A 213 5.89 -9.92 -3.65
C TRP A 213 5.95 -10.76 -2.37
N VAL A 214 6.35 -10.15 -1.26
CA VAL A 214 6.48 -10.81 0.05
C VAL A 214 5.13 -11.33 0.54
N ALA A 215 4.05 -10.55 0.40
CA ALA A 215 2.70 -11.00 0.76
C ALA A 215 2.33 -12.31 0.04
N LEU A 216 2.52 -12.35 -1.28
CA LEU A 216 2.19 -13.54 -2.07
C LEU A 216 3.13 -14.72 -1.80
N ASP A 217 4.39 -14.44 -1.45
CA ASP A 217 5.35 -15.48 -1.11
C ASP A 217 5.00 -16.16 0.22
N VAL A 218 4.64 -15.38 1.23
CA VAL A 218 4.16 -15.87 2.53
C VAL A 218 2.89 -16.71 2.36
N ILE A 219 1.95 -16.26 1.54
CA ILE A 219 0.72 -17.00 1.23
C ILE A 219 1.03 -18.32 0.49
N GLU A 220 1.99 -18.33 -0.45
CA GLU A 220 2.38 -19.53 -1.19
C GLU A 220 3.00 -20.60 -0.27
N GLN A 221 3.59 -20.20 0.85
CA GLN A 221 4.10 -21.10 1.88
C GLN A 221 3.01 -21.70 2.78
N GLY A 222 1.76 -21.29 2.61
CA GLY A 222 0.62 -21.77 3.40
C GLY A 222 0.32 -20.92 4.64
N TYR A 223 1.05 -19.85 4.87
CA TYR A 223 0.71 -18.87 5.89
C TYR A 223 -0.39 -17.92 5.42
N ARG A 224 -0.97 -17.18 6.36
CA ARG A 224 -1.85 -16.05 6.07
C ARG A 224 -1.16 -14.72 6.36
N VAL A 225 -1.59 -13.69 5.68
CA VAL A 225 -1.25 -12.31 5.97
C VAL A 225 -2.42 -11.68 6.74
N ALA A 226 -2.17 -11.28 7.99
CA ALA A 226 -3.15 -10.59 8.82
C ALA A 226 -3.11 -9.07 8.55
N TYR A 227 -4.16 -8.35 8.96
CA TYR A 227 -4.23 -6.90 8.88
C TYR A 227 -4.52 -6.28 10.24
N GLU A 228 -3.63 -5.39 10.71
CA GLU A 228 -3.77 -4.69 11.99
C GLU A 228 -4.05 -3.19 11.79
N PRO A 229 -5.32 -2.77 11.86
CA PRO A 229 -5.70 -1.37 11.63
C PRO A 229 -5.32 -0.42 12.79
N GLY A 230 -4.95 -0.94 13.96
CA GLY A 230 -4.47 -0.18 15.10
C GLY A 230 -3.01 0.22 14.97
N ALA A 231 -2.21 -0.60 14.28
CA ALA A 231 -0.82 -0.32 13.99
C ALA A 231 -0.70 0.58 12.76
N ARG A 232 -0.37 1.85 12.96
CA ARG A 232 -0.42 2.86 11.90
C ARG A 232 0.94 3.47 11.64
N ALA A 233 1.26 3.64 10.33
CA ALA A 233 2.35 4.45 9.85
C ALA A 233 1.80 5.76 9.30
N LEU A 234 2.26 6.87 9.86
CA LEU A 234 1.95 8.22 9.42
C LEU A 234 3.02 8.64 8.41
N ASP A 235 2.62 8.78 7.15
CA ASP A 235 3.52 9.10 6.04
C ASP A 235 3.28 10.54 5.59
N PRO A 236 4.33 11.32 5.28
CA PRO A 236 4.15 12.64 4.70
C PRO A 236 3.36 12.55 3.40
N ALA A 237 2.45 13.50 3.18
CA ALA A 237 1.71 13.57 1.94
C ALA A 237 2.65 13.81 0.75
N ALA A 238 2.29 13.27 -0.42
CA ALA A 238 3.06 13.51 -1.63
C ALA A 238 2.97 14.98 -2.05
N GLU A 239 4.12 15.62 -2.29
CA GLU A 239 4.24 17.06 -2.55
C GLU A 239 3.55 17.53 -3.83
N SER A 240 3.38 16.64 -4.85
CA SER A 240 2.80 17.02 -6.13
C SER A 240 2.09 15.87 -6.85
N LEU A 241 1.18 16.22 -7.78
CA LEU A 241 0.56 15.23 -8.67
C LEU A 241 1.58 14.50 -9.56
N GLY A 242 2.69 15.16 -9.91
CA GLY A 242 3.78 14.55 -10.68
C GLY A 242 4.49 13.46 -9.89
N ALA A 243 4.83 13.72 -8.64
CA ALA A 243 5.43 12.74 -7.74
C ALA A 243 4.48 11.56 -7.49
N GLN A 244 3.18 11.84 -7.27
CA GLN A 244 2.16 10.79 -7.14
C GLN A 244 2.06 9.94 -8.41
N TRP A 245 2.08 10.55 -9.59
CA TRP A 245 2.05 9.85 -10.87
C TRP A 245 3.24 8.89 -11.02
N GLU A 246 4.44 9.37 -10.79
CA GLU A 246 5.68 8.58 -10.92
C GLU A 246 5.68 7.40 -9.94
N ARG A 247 5.42 7.65 -8.67
CA ARG A 247 5.32 6.63 -7.62
C ARG A 247 4.24 5.58 -7.96
N ARG A 248 3.03 6.01 -8.33
CA ARG A 248 1.91 5.09 -8.57
C ARG A 248 2.04 4.30 -9.86
N THR A 249 2.56 4.89 -10.95
CA THR A 249 2.80 4.14 -12.19
C THR A 249 3.89 3.08 -12.01
N ARG A 250 4.90 3.36 -11.17
CA ARG A 250 5.91 2.38 -10.75
C ARG A 250 5.29 1.23 -9.98
N ILE A 251 4.43 1.52 -8.99
CA ILE A 251 3.71 0.51 -8.19
C ILE A 251 2.82 -0.37 -9.09
N VAL A 252 2.09 0.23 -10.04
CA VAL A 252 1.26 -0.53 -10.99
C VAL A 252 2.11 -1.43 -11.88
N SER A 253 3.20 -0.91 -12.45
CA SER A 253 4.13 -1.70 -13.27
C SER A 253 4.71 -2.88 -12.48
N GLY A 254 5.16 -2.63 -11.25
CA GLY A 254 5.65 -3.67 -10.34
C GLY A 254 4.56 -4.68 -9.95
N GLY A 255 3.33 -4.22 -9.70
CA GLY A 255 2.20 -5.10 -9.40
C GLY A 255 1.87 -6.04 -10.56
N LEU A 256 1.90 -5.56 -11.82
CA LEU A 256 1.74 -6.40 -13.00
C LEU A 256 2.89 -7.40 -13.17
N GLN A 257 4.12 -6.99 -12.85
CA GLN A 257 5.28 -7.88 -12.82
C GLN A 257 5.07 -9.04 -11.84
N VAL A 258 4.66 -8.74 -10.61
CA VAL A 258 4.40 -9.74 -9.57
C VAL A 258 3.28 -10.69 -10.01
N LEU A 259 2.15 -10.18 -10.50
CA LEU A 259 1.04 -10.99 -11.00
C LEU A 259 1.46 -11.93 -12.15
N ALA A 260 2.27 -11.44 -13.08
CA ALA A 260 2.77 -12.26 -14.18
C ALA A 260 3.70 -13.40 -13.69
N ARG A 261 4.55 -13.14 -12.70
CA ARG A 261 5.44 -14.14 -12.11
C ARG A 261 4.72 -15.13 -11.21
N ARG A 262 3.75 -14.67 -10.43
CA ARG A 262 2.93 -15.47 -9.51
C ARG A 262 1.59 -15.92 -10.15
N ARG A 263 1.52 -16.03 -11.49
CA ARG A 263 0.29 -16.38 -12.25
C ARG A 263 -0.39 -17.69 -11.80
N ARG A 264 0.32 -18.58 -11.12
CA ARG A 264 -0.28 -19.80 -10.55
C ARG A 264 -1.32 -19.47 -9.49
N GLN A 265 -1.12 -18.42 -8.72
CA GLN A 265 -2.06 -17.97 -7.68
C GLN A 265 -3.34 -17.31 -8.26
N LEU A 266 -3.35 -16.96 -9.55
CA LEU A 266 -4.55 -16.49 -10.26
C LEU A 266 -5.48 -17.66 -10.68
N ARG A 267 -5.05 -18.91 -10.55
CA ARG A 267 -5.88 -20.06 -10.93
C ARG A 267 -7.00 -20.29 -9.91
N PRO A 268 -8.19 -20.75 -10.34
CA PRO A 268 -9.30 -21.06 -9.41
C PRO A 268 -8.91 -22.02 -8.27
N SER A 269 -7.91 -22.86 -8.48
CA SER A 269 -7.38 -23.77 -7.44
C SER A 269 -6.74 -23.04 -6.24
N ALA A 270 -6.37 -21.75 -6.37
CA ALA A 270 -5.91 -20.94 -5.25
C ALA A 270 -7.07 -20.35 -4.42
N GLY A 271 -8.32 -20.68 -4.77
CA GLY A 271 -9.51 -20.37 -3.97
C GLY A 271 -9.71 -18.87 -3.72
N LEU A 272 -9.78 -18.48 -2.45
CA LEU A 272 -10.00 -17.09 -2.02
C LEU A 272 -8.91 -16.14 -2.53
N VAL A 273 -7.65 -16.55 -2.46
CA VAL A 273 -6.51 -15.75 -2.92
C VAL A 273 -6.65 -15.39 -4.40
N ALA A 274 -7.08 -16.34 -5.24
CA ALA A 274 -7.35 -16.05 -6.65
C ALA A 274 -8.46 -15.00 -6.81
N ALA A 275 -9.57 -15.12 -6.07
CA ALA A 275 -10.68 -14.16 -6.13
C ALA A 275 -10.23 -12.75 -5.72
N GLU A 276 -9.40 -12.63 -4.69
CA GLU A 276 -8.81 -11.37 -4.23
C GLU A 276 -7.84 -10.78 -5.26
N LEU A 277 -6.94 -11.60 -5.82
CA LEU A 277 -6.00 -11.16 -6.86
C LEU A 277 -6.74 -10.68 -8.12
N TRP A 278 -7.79 -11.37 -8.53
CA TRP A 278 -8.62 -10.93 -9.66
C TRP A 278 -9.35 -9.63 -9.35
N GLY A 279 -10.07 -9.55 -8.22
CA GLY A 279 -10.93 -8.42 -7.88
C GLY A 279 -10.15 -7.20 -7.43
N HIS A 280 -9.21 -7.38 -6.49
CA HIS A 280 -8.49 -6.28 -5.86
C HIS A 280 -7.34 -5.75 -6.76
N ARG A 281 -6.65 -6.62 -7.50
CA ARG A 281 -5.45 -6.23 -8.26
C ARG A 281 -5.66 -6.29 -9.77
N LEU A 282 -5.85 -7.45 -10.36
CA LEU A 282 -5.79 -7.62 -11.81
C LEU A 282 -6.86 -6.80 -12.54
N VAL A 283 -8.12 -6.90 -12.13
CA VAL A 283 -9.24 -6.19 -12.77
C VAL A 283 -9.08 -4.67 -12.62
N ARG A 284 -8.68 -4.19 -11.43
CA ARG A 284 -8.45 -2.75 -11.19
C ARG A 284 -7.29 -2.18 -12.00
N LEU A 285 -6.23 -2.96 -12.18
CA LEU A 285 -5.04 -2.52 -12.89
C LEU A 285 -5.14 -2.66 -14.41
N THR A 286 -6.08 -3.47 -14.93
CA THR A 286 -6.16 -3.77 -16.38
C THR A 286 -7.56 -3.56 -16.95
N VAL A 287 -8.54 -4.37 -16.56
CA VAL A 287 -9.88 -4.37 -17.16
C VAL A 287 -10.59 -3.04 -16.93
N SER A 288 -10.55 -2.49 -15.71
CA SER A 288 -11.24 -1.24 -15.39
C SER A 288 -10.71 -0.05 -16.19
N PRO A 289 -9.39 0.24 -16.25
CA PRO A 289 -8.90 1.38 -17.03
C PRO A 289 -9.08 1.21 -18.55
N LEU A 290 -8.91 -0.01 -19.08
CA LEU A 290 -9.14 -0.26 -20.52
C LEU A 290 -10.62 -0.10 -20.90
N SER A 291 -11.54 -0.60 -20.07
CA SER A 291 -12.98 -0.43 -20.28
C SER A 291 -13.38 1.05 -20.20
N HIS A 292 -12.82 1.79 -19.24
CA HIS A 292 -13.07 3.23 -19.09
C HIS A 292 -12.58 4.02 -20.33
N LEU A 293 -11.35 3.75 -20.79
CA LEU A 293 -10.79 4.36 -22.00
C LEU A 293 -11.65 4.06 -23.24
N THR A 294 -12.10 2.81 -23.38
CA THR A 294 -12.98 2.40 -24.48
C THR A 294 -14.33 3.11 -24.41
N LEU A 295 -14.91 3.27 -23.21
CA LEU A 295 -16.15 4.05 -23.01
C LEU A 295 -15.96 5.52 -23.39
N LEU A 296 -14.84 6.14 -23.03
CA LEU A 296 -14.51 7.51 -23.43
C LEU A 296 -14.45 7.63 -24.95
N ALA A 297 -13.72 6.75 -25.63
CA ALA A 297 -13.61 6.75 -27.09
C ALA A 297 -14.97 6.56 -27.77
N LEU A 298 -15.77 5.58 -27.34
CA LEU A 298 -17.12 5.36 -27.87
C LEU A 298 -18.07 6.54 -27.59
N SER A 299 -17.96 7.18 -26.43
CA SER A 299 -18.77 8.33 -26.09
C SER A 299 -18.41 9.56 -26.97
N ALA A 300 -17.12 9.73 -27.27
CA ALA A 300 -16.69 10.79 -28.19
C ALA A 300 -17.28 10.61 -29.62
N THR A 301 -17.30 9.38 -30.14
CA THR A 301 -17.89 9.12 -31.48
C THR A 301 -19.41 9.32 -31.47
N LYS A 302 -20.08 9.08 -30.34
CA LYS A 302 -21.55 9.20 -30.23
C LYS A 302 -22.01 10.51 -29.56
N MET A 303 -21.12 11.47 -29.37
CA MET A 303 -21.42 12.73 -28.68
C MET A 303 -22.56 13.51 -29.33
N ARG A 304 -22.68 13.49 -30.68
CA ARG A 304 -23.72 14.22 -31.42
C ARG A 304 -25.10 13.54 -31.33
N SER A 305 -25.17 12.22 -31.21
CA SER A 305 -26.40 11.43 -31.29
C SER A 305 -26.92 10.90 -29.95
N SER A 306 -26.12 10.90 -28.86
CA SER A 306 -26.49 10.30 -27.59
C SER A 306 -26.36 11.27 -26.42
N ALA A 307 -27.46 11.51 -25.70
CA ALA A 307 -27.45 12.30 -24.46
C ALA A 307 -26.62 11.62 -23.35
N LEU A 308 -26.64 10.28 -23.25
CA LEU A 308 -25.84 9.53 -22.30
C LEU A 308 -24.34 9.68 -22.57
N ALA A 309 -23.94 9.67 -23.86
CA ALA A 309 -22.53 9.88 -24.23
C ALA A 309 -22.06 11.28 -23.82
N ARG A 310 -22.88 12.31 -24.06
CA ARG A 310 -22.58 13.68 -23.60
C ARG A 310 -22.47 13.76 -22.09
N ALA A 311 -23.43 13.19 -21.35
CA ALA A 311 -23.43 13.20 -19.90
C ALA A 311 -22.17 12.50 -19.33
N PHE A 312 -21.77 11.37 -19.90
CA PHE A 312 -20.55 10.67 -19.50
C PHE A 312 -19.29 11.50 -19.75
N LEU A 313 -19.15 12.13 -20.92
CA LEU A 313 -18.00 12.99 -21.22
C LEU A 313 -17.96 14.22 -20.30
N VAL A 314 -19.11 14.85 -20.06
CA VAL A 314 -19.22 15.99 -19.14
C VAL A 314 -18.84 15.59 -17.72
N ALA A 315 -19.30 14.43 -17.22
CA ALA A 315 -18.94 13.93 -15.90
C ALA A 315 -17.42 13.70 -15.76
N ASN A 316 -16.78 13.14 -16.83
CA ASN A 316 -15.32 12.97 -16.83
C ASN A 316 -14.57 14.31 -16.87
N LEU A 317 -15.08 15.31 -17.61
CA LEU A 317 -14.49 16.65 -17.62
C LEU A 317 -14.57 17.31 -16.24
N PHE A 318 -15.75 17.25 -15.57
CA PHE A 318 -15.92 17.78 -14.22
C PHE A 318 -14.98 17.07 -13.21
N ALA A 319 -14.83 15.76 -13.32
CA ALA A 319 -13.90 15.02 -12.47
C ALA A 319 -12.44 15.42 -12.74
N GLY A 320 -12.05 15.67 -14.00
CA GLY A 320 -10.73 16.22 -14.34
C GLY A 320 -10.49 17.63 -13.75
N VAL A 321 -11.50 18.49 -13.80
CA VAL A 321 -11.45 19.81 -13.14
C VAL A 321 -11.30 19.63 -11.61
N GLY A 322 -12.06 18.72 -11.00
CA GLY A 322 -11.98 18.39 -9.58
C GLY A 322 -10.58 17.93 -9.16
N LEU A 323 -9.88 17.16 -9.99
CA LEU A 323 -8.50 16.74 -9.75
C LEU A 323 -7.54 17.95 -9.71
N VAL A 324 -7.63 18.84 -10.72
CA VAL A 324 -6.74 20.01 -10.82
C VAL A 324 -6.99 21.03 -9.71
N THR A 325 -8.26 21.27 -9.36
CA THR A 325 -8.61 22.21 -8.30
C THR A 325 -8.32 21.66 -6.91
N GLY A 326 -8.54 20.35 -6.70
CA GLY A 326 -8.21 19.66 -5.45
C GLY A 326 -6.70 19.66 -5.18
N ALA A 327 -5.88 19.46 -6.21
CA ALA A 327 -4.43 19.54 -6.09
C ALA A 327 -3.90 20.94 -5.73
N ARG A 328 -4.60 22.01 -6.15
CA ARG A 328 -4.25 23.40 -5.79
C ARG A 328 -4.72 23.79 -4.39
N GLY A 329 -5.75 23.10 -3.87
CA GLY A 329 -6.30 23.34 -2.52
C GLY A 329 -5.55 22.62 -1.39
N ALA A 330 -4.75 21.62 -1.70
CA ALA A 330 -3.96 20.85 -0.71
C ALA A 330 -2.88 21.68 0.01
N GLY A 331 -2.57 22.89 -0.48
CA GLY A 331 -1.66 23.82 0.16
C GLY A 331 -2.29 24.78 1.19
N SER A 332 -3.60 24.69 1.44
CA SER A 332 -4.27 25.57 2.42
C SER A 332 -4.79 24.72 3.59
N PRO A 333 -4.32 24.92 4.82
CA PRO A 333 -4.80 24.16 5.97
C PRO A 333 -6.29 24.47 6.16
N ALA A 334 -7.13 23.44 6.03
CA ALA A 334 -8.53 23.50 6.43
C ALA A 334 -8.61 23.65 7.96
N LYS A 335 -8.30 24.83 8.48
CA LYS A 335 -8.37 25.18 9.90
C LYS A 335 -9.80 25.42 10.43
N ASP A 336 -10.83 25.17 9.63
CA ASP A 336 -12.22 25.33 10.07
C ASP A 336 -12.98 24.00 10.04
N ALA A 337 -12.65 23.11 11.00
CA ALA A 337 -13.35 21.84 11.20
C ALA A 337 -14.66 21.96 12.02
N SER A 338 -15.22 23.15 12.23
CA SER A 338 -16.35 23.37 13.17
C SER A 338 -17.69 23.76 12.55
N THR A 339 -17.84 23.78 11.22
CA THR A 339 -19.14 24.12 10.63
C THR A 339 -19.67 22.99 9.74
N GLY A 340 -20.92 22.59 10.02
CA GLY A 340 -21.66 21.43 9.54
C GLY A 340 -21.57 21.09 8.04
N ALA A 341 -22.01 19.86 7.71
CA ALA A 341 -22.05 19.28 6.37
C ALA A 341 -22.98 20.07 5.43
N GLY A 342 -22.52 21.20 4.90
CA GLY A 342 -23.26 21.98 3.91
C GLY A 342 -23.11 21.38 2.47
N PRO A 343 -24.05 21.67 1.55
CA PRO A 343 -24.04 21.13 0.18
C PRO A 343 -22.75 21.46 -0.59
N ARG A 344 -22.09 22.57 -0.30
CA ARG A 344 -20.79 22.94 -0.90
C ARG A 344 -19.67 21.97 -0.52
N ARG A 345 -19.65 21.49 0.73
CA ARG A 345 -18.65 20.51 1.21
C ARG A 345 -18.89 19.14 0.58
N LEU A 346 -20.14 18.70 0.45
CA LEU A 346 -20.49 17.46 -0.23
C LEU A 346 -20.08 17.50 -1.70
N LEU A 347 -20.29 18.61 -2.39
CA LEU A 347 -19.88 18.80 -3.78
C LEU A 347 -18.34 18.77 -3.91
N ALA A 348 -17.61 19.43 -3.01
CA ALA A 348 -16.15 19.43 -3.02
C ALA A 348 -15.58 18.02 -2.80
N VAL A 349 -16.12 17.25 -1.86
CA VAL A 349 -15.74 15.85 -1.61
C VAL A 349 -16.06 14.97 -2.81
N ALA A 350 -17.23 15.14 -3.44
CA ALA A 350 -17.63 14.39 -4.63
C ALA A 350 -16.71 14.70 -5.82
N LEU A 351 -16.36 15.98 -6.02
CA LEU A 351 -15.43 16.39 -7.09
C LEU A 351 -14.01 15.85 -6.85
N ALA A 352 -13.50 15.96 -5.62
CA ALA A 352 -12.18 15.42 -5.27
C ALA A 352 -12.14 13.89 -5.44
N GLY A 353 -13.16 13.17 -4.98
CA GLY A 353 -13.26 11.72 -5.11
C GLY A 353 -13.37 11.27 -6.57
N SER A 354 -14.19 11.96 -7.40
CA SER A 354 -14.31 11.64 -8.81
C SER A 354 -13.01 11.94 -9.59
N GLY A 355 -12.33 13.03 -9.26
CA GLY A 355 -11.02 13.37 -9.81
C GLY A 355 -9.98 12.30 -9.50
N GLN A 356 -9.95 11.81 -8.26
CA GLN A 356 -9.04 10.74 -7.85
C GLN A 356 -9.30 9.43 -8.61
N VAL A 357 -10.57 9.08 -8.89
CA VAL A 357 -10.87 7.88 -9.69
C VAL A 357 -10.30 7.99 -11.11
N ILE A 358 -10.47 9.14 -11.78
CA ILE A 358 -9.90 9.35 -13.12
C ILE A 358 -8.37 9.32 -13.08
N PHE A 359 -7.77 9.96 -12.10
CA PHE A 359 -6.32 9.92 -11.91
C PHE A 359 -5.81 8.48 -11.78
N LEU A 360 -6.46 7.65 -10.97
CA LEU A 360 -6.10 6.25 -10.79
C LEU A 360 -6.27 5.42 -12.06
N GLN A 361 -7.30 5.70 -12.89
CA GLN A 361 -7.44 5.04 -14.20
C GLN A 361 -6.29 5.43 -15.15
N ALA A 362 -5.93 6.72 -15.18
CA ALA A 362 -4.81 7.19 -15.99
C ALA A 362 -3.47 6.59 -15.51
N VAL A 363 -3.22 6.57 -14.20
CA VAL A 363 -2.07 5.93 -13.58
C VAL A 363 -1.97 4.45 -13.93
N ALA A 364 -3.10 3.72 -13.90
CA ALA A 364 -3.12 2.30 -14.26
C ALA A 364 -2.73 2.09 -15.73
N LEU A 365 -3.23 2.91 -16.65
CA LEU A 365 -2.83 2.89 -18.07
C LEU A 365 -1.32 3.22 -18.22
N GLY A 366 -0.85 4.26 -17.54
CA GLY A 366 0.58 4.62 -17.54
C GLY A 366 1.47 3.48 -17.03
N GLY A 367 1.08 2.84 -15.94
CA GLY A 367 1.79 1.68 -15.39
C GLY A 367 1.77 0.45 -16.30
N MET A 368 0.67 0.21 -17.02
CA MET A 368 0.60 -0.85 -18.05
C MET A 368 1.58 -0.58 -19.20
N VAL A 369 1.65 0.67 -19.67
CA VAL A 369 2.61 1.09 -20.71
C VAL A 369 4.05 0.90 -20.22
N ARG A 370 4.33 1.32 -18.99
CA ARG A 370 5.62 1.15 -18.33
C ARG A 370 6.03 -0.32 -18.24
N TYR A 371 5.10 -1.18 -17.79
CA TYR A 371 5.30 -2.62 -17.75
C TYR A 371 5.58 -3.23 -19.13
N ALA A 372 4.79 -2.85 -20.16
CA ALA A 372 4.95 -3.35 -21.52
C ALA A 372 6.28 -2.92 -22.16
N ARG A 373 6.82 -1.75 -21.78
CA ARG A 373 8.14 -1.27 -22.23
C ARG A 373 9.31 -1.92 -21.49
N GLY A 374 9.04 -2.72 -20.45
CA GLY A 374 10.09 -3.32 -19.63
C GLY A 374 10.78 -2.34 -18.67
N ASP A 375 10.18 -1.16 -18.44
CA ASP A 375 10.70 -0.16 -17.49
C ASP A 375 10.46 -0.64 -16.06
N ARG A 376 11.54 -1.04 -15.39
CA ARG A 376 11.54 -1.67 -14.06
C ARG A 376 12.59 -1.03 -13.15
N PRO A 377 12.38 0.20 -12.71
CA PRO A 377 13.31 0.85 -11.80
C PRO A 377 13.27 0.13 -10.45
N THR A 378 14.35 -0.57 -10.13
CA THR A 378 14.55 -1.25 -8.84
C THR A 378 15.22 -0.36 -7.80
N LEU A 379 15.89 0.70 -8.28
CA LEU A 379 16.47 1.71 -7.42
C LEU A 379 15.39 2.75 -7.09
N TRP A 380 15.07 2.90 -5.81
CA TRP A 380 14.20 4.00 -5.37
C TRP A 380 14.98 5.31 -5.30
N SER A 381 14.31 6.44 -5.54
CA SER A 381 14.90 7.77 -5.43
C SER A 381 14.20 8.58 -4.33
N THR A 382 14.98 9.42 -3.65
CA THR A 382 14.45 10.39 -2.66
C THR A 382 13.69 11.54 -3.33
N ALA A 383 13.85 11.75 -4.64
CA ALA A 383 13.15 12.78 -5.40
C ALA A 383 11.65 12.47 -5.60
N GLU A 384 11.19 11.28 -5.20
CA GLU A 384 9.77 10.86 -5.28
C GLU A 384 8.98 11.14 -3.99
N ARG A 385 9.57 11.91 -3.05
CA ARG A 385 8.99 12.21 -1.73
C ARG A 385 8.58 13.64 -1.60
#